data_a7d342f9a8d81a2aedde2d4e1b790db3
#
_entry.id   a7d342f9a8d81a2aedde2d4e1b790db3
#
_cell.length_a   1.000
_cell.length_b   1.000
_cell.length_c   1.000
_cell.angle_alpha   90.00
_cell.angle_beta   90.00
_cell.angle_gamma   90.00
#
_symmetry.space_group_name_H-M   'P 1'
#
loop_
_entity.id
_entity.type
_entity.pdbx_description
1 polymer ?
#
loop_
_entity_poly.entity_id
_entity_poly.type
_entity_poly.pdbx_seq_one_letter_code
_entity_poly.pdbx_strand_id
1 'polypeptide(L)'
;MIYYFSTTGNSLALARKLAAALGDGICSVTRTREKTLEGPAVGMVFPVYYGDVPANVQEFVRSHAFPEGAYVYALATCGSTWGRTFRTLQQLLGEKGCRLAWSRAVPLIANSTICMKSHIGYDLKKLDKEEALVREGAEAVKKRKEDHSQEQDSL
;
A
#
# COMPACT_ATOMS: atom_id res chain seq x y z
N MET A 1 -11.93 2.87 -3.99
CA MET A 1 -11.37 1.68 -4.68
C MET A 1 -9.92 1.50 -4.30
N ILE A 2 -9.51 0.28 -3.99
CA ILE A 2 -8.13 -0.07 -3.68
C ILE A 2 -7.50 -0.75 -4.88
N TYR A 3 -6.42 -0.18 -5.40
CA TYR A 3 -5.66 -0.74 -6.50
C TYR A 3 -4.43 -1.45 -5.95
N TYR A 4 -4.25 -2.71 -6.32
CA TYR A 4 -3.16 -3.52 -5.78
C TYR A 4 -2.29 -4.14 -6.88
N PHE A 5 -1.03 -4.35 -6.53
CA PHE A 5 -0.10 -5.21 -7.25
C PHE A 5 0.45 -6.26 -6.28
N SER A 6 0.47 -7.52 -6.70
CA SER A 6 0.95 -8.61 -5.84
C SER A 6 1.56 -9.71 -6.69
N THR A 7 2.74 -10.21 -6.28
CA THR A 7 3.39 -11.36 -6.90
C THR A 7 3.30 -12.61 -6.03
N THR A 8 3.39 -12.45 -4.71
CA THR A 8 3.40 -13.57 -3.74
C THR A 8 2.08 -13.73 -2.99
N GLY A 9 1.11 -12.85 -3.25
CA GLY A 9 -0.19 -12.87 -2.58
C GLY A 9 -0.29 -12.02 -1.32
N ASN A 10 0.83 -11.53 -0.78
CA ASN A 10 0.84 -10.74 0.46
C ASN A 10 0.13 -9.40 0.32
N SER A 11 0.43 -8.66 -0.73
CA SER A 11 -0.23 -7.37 -0.98
C SER A 11 -1.71 -7.55 -1.31
N LEU A 12 -2.08 -8.62 -2.02
CA LEU A 12 -3.47 -8.95 -2.28
C LEU A 12 -4.24 -9.26 -0.99
N ALA A 13 -3.66 -10.06 -0.10
CA ALA A 13 -4.28 -10.39 1.19
C ALA A 13 -4.48 -9.12 2.03
N LEU A 14 -3.48 -8.24 2.06
CA LEU A 14 -3.56 -6.96 2.76
C LEU A 14 -4.65 -6.05 2.16
N ALA A 15 -4.71 -5.96 0.83
CA ALA A 15 -5.73 -5.18 0.13
C ALA A 15 -7.15 -5.69 0.45
N ARG A 16 -7.34 -7.01 0.49
CA ARG A 16 -8.63 -7.62 0.87
C ARG A 16 -9.05 -7.28 2.29
N LYS A 17 -8.13 -7.35 3.24
CA LYS A 17 -8.39 -7.00 4.64
C LYS A 17 -8.79 -5.52 4.79
N LEU A 18 -8.07 -4.65 4.11
CA LEU A 18 -8.35 -3.22 4.14
C LEU A 18 -9.69 -2.90 3.47
N ALA A 19 -9.97 -3.51 2.34
CA ALA A 19 -11.24 -3.35 1.63
C ALA A 19 -12.42 -3.81 2.49
N ALA A 20 -12.30 -4.94 3.18
CA ALA A 20 -13.33 -5.44 4.10
C ALA A 20 -13.58 -4.44 5.25
N ALA A 21 -12.51 -3.85 5.81
CA ALA A 21 -12.63 -2.87 6.88
C ALA A 21 -13.26 -1.55 6.42
N LEU A 22 -13.09 -1.20 5.14
CA LEU A 22 -13.62 0.06 4.55
C LEU A 22 -14.95 -0.12 3.82
N GLY A 23 -15.39 -1.36 3.57
CA GLY A 23 -16.53 -1.61 2.69
C GLY A 23 -16.26 -1.19 1.25
N ASP A 24 -15.01 -1.32 0.80
CA ASP A 24 -14.55 -0.89 -0.52
C ASP A 24 -14.21 -2.08 -1.41
N GLY A 25 -14.02 -1.84 -2.71
CA GLY A 25 -13.59 -2.85 -3.66
C GLY A 25 -12.08 -2.84 -3.89
N ILE A 26 -11.59 -3.90 -4.53
CA ILE A 26 -10.20 -4.01 -4.95
C ILE A 26 -10.12 -4.24 -6.46
N CYS A 27 -9.06 -3.73 -7.08
CA CYS A 27 -8.76 -3.94 -8.49
C CYS A 27 -7.26 -4.11 -8.70
N SER A 28 -6.86 -5.05 -9.53
CA SER A 28 -5.45 -5.23 -9.88
C SER A 28 -4.97 -4.11 -10.80
N VAL A 29 -3.79 -3.55 -10.52
CA VAL A 29 -3.18 -2.53 -11.40
C VAL A 29 -2.94 -3.05 -12.82
N THR A 30 -2.71 -4.36 -12.97
CA THR A 30 -2.47 -4.99 -14.28
C THR A 30 -3.76 -5.24 -15.06
N ARG A 31 -4.91 -5.15 -14.42
CA ARG A 31 -6.23 -5.39 -15.02
C ARG A 31 -7.10 -4.15 -15.12
N THR A 32 -6.65 -3.04 -14.58
CA THR A 32 -7.39 -1.78 -14.62
C THR A 32 -7.33 -1.20 -16.03
N ARG A 33 -8.47 -1.09 -16.68
CA ARG A 33 -8.60 -0.60 -18.06
C ARG A 33 -9.16 0.81 -18.16
N GLU A 34 -9.90 1.24 -17.16
CA GLU A 34 -10.45 2.58 -17.07
C GLU A 34 -9.31 3.59 -16.92
N LYS A 35 -9.39 4.68 -17.68
CA LYS A 35 -8.37 5.73 -17.64
C LYS A 35 -8.41 6.58 -16.38
N THR A 36 -9.58 6.65 -15.74
CA THR A 36 -9.78 7.40 -14.49
C THR A 36 -10.07 6.42 -13.37
N LEU A 37 -9.34 6.57 -12.26
CA LEU A 37 -9.52 5.75 -11.08
C LEU A 37 -10.82 6.12 -10.35
N GLU A 38 -11.37 5.18 -9.60
CA GLU A 38 -12.69 5.31 -8.98
C GLU A 38 -12.64 5.81 -7.54
N GLY A 39 -13.66 6.57 -7.19
CA GLY A 39 -14.04 6.89 -5.82
C GLY A 39 -13.38 8.13 -5.25
N PRO A 40 -13.94 8.64 -4.13
CA PRO A 40 -13.36 9.78 -3.42
C PRO A 40 -12.07 9.42 -2.66
N ALA A 41 -11.87 8.14 -2.35
CA ALA A 41 -10.64 7.62 -1.76
C ALA A 41 -10.00 6.59 -2.70
N VAL A 42 -8.76 6.81 -3.05
CA VAL A 42 -7.96 5.93 -3.89
C VAL A 42 -6.83 5.33 -3.07
N GLY A 43 -6.89 4.02 -2.85
CA GLY A 43 -5.86 3.27 -2.14
C GLY A 43 -4.93 2.54 -3.09
N MET A 44 -3.67 2.43 -2.70
CA MET A 44 -2.69 1.61 -3.41
C MET A 44 -2.00 0.67 -2.43
N VAL A 45 -1.94 -0.61 -2.79
CA VAL A 45 -1.28 -1.65 -1.99
C VAL A 45 -0.33 -2.43 -2.90
N PHE A 46 0.95 -2.41 -2.58
CA PHE A 46 1.97 -3.03 -3.43
C PHE A 46 3.21 -3.41 -2.60
N PRO A 47 4.05 -4.33 -3.11
CA PRO A 47 5.32 -4.64 -2.46
C PRO A 47 6.39 -3.61 -2.78
N VAL A 48 7.33 -3.42 -1.86
CA VAL A 48 8.55 -2.65 -2.11
C VAL A 48 9.51 -3.52 -2.93
N TYR A 49 9.96 -3.02 -4.08
CA TYR A 49 10.96 -3.67 -4.92
C TYR A 49 12.24 -2.83 -4.97
N TYR A 50 13.36 -3.41 -4.55
CA TYR A 50 14.65 -2.73 -4.55
C TYR A 50 14.62 -1.36 -3.83
N GLY A 51 13.89 -1.31 -2.72
CA GLY A 51 13.75 -0.08 -1.94
C GLY A 51 12.91 1.01 -2.61
N ASP A 52 12.06 0.65 -3.55
CA ASP A 52 11.26 1.63 -4.31
C ASP A 52 9.92 1.06 -4.77
N VAL A 53 9.11 1.89 -5.38
CA VAL A 53 7.84 1.52 -6.02
C VAL A 53 8.12 0.62 -7.23
N PRO A 54 7.43 -0.51 -7.38
CA PRO A 54 7.60 -1.35 -8.57
C PRO A 54 7.33 -0.57 -9.87
N ALA A 55 8.10 -0.87 -10.91
CA ALA A 55 8.02 -0.15 -12.18
C ALA A 55 6.62 -0.13 -12.79
N ASN A 56 5.89 -1.25 -12.68
CA ASN A 56 4.51 -1.34 -13.19
C ASN A 56 3.53 -0.49 -12.37
N VAL A 57 3.75 -0.34 -11.07
CA VAL A 57 2.93 0.55 -10.22
C VAL A 57 3.25 2.01 -10.55
N GLN A 58 4.51 2.36 -10.80
CA GLN A 58 4.90 3.70 -11.25
C GLN A 58 4.21 4.05 -12.57
N GLU A 59 4.24 3.14 -13.53
CA GLU A 59 3.57 3.32 -14.81
C GLU A 59 2.05 3.45 -14.67
N PHE A 60 1.46 2.66 -13.77
CA PHE A 60 0.04 2.77 -13.45
C PHE A 60 -0.32 4.17 -12.97
N VAL A 61 0.46 4.74 -12.05
CA VAL A 61 0.23 6.11 -11.55
C VAL A 61 0.36 7.13 -12.68
N ARG A 62 1.37 6.98 -13.54
CA ARG A 62 1.58 7.91 -14.66
C ARG A 62 0.47 7.86 -15.70
N SER A 63 -0.07 6.69 -15.98
CA SER A 63 -1.00 6.45 -17.08
C SER A 63 -2.48 6.63 -16.73
N HIS A 64 -2.83 6.76 -15.45
CA HIS A 64 -4.20 6.91 -15.01
C HIS A 64 -4.47 8.29 -14.43
N ALA A 65 -5.70 8.78 -14.62
CA ALA A 65 -6.15 10.01 -14.00
C ALA A 65 -6.77 9.72 -12.62
N PHE A 66 -6.49 10.59 -11.65
CA PHE A 66 -7.09 10.51 -10.33
C PHE A 66 -8.30 11.44 -10.26
N PRO A 67 -9.38 11.05 -9.55
CA PRO A 67 -10.50 11.94 -9.35
C PRO A 67 -10.07 13.24 -8.65
N GLU A 68 -10.66 14.35 -9.06
CA GLU A 68 -10.35 15.65 -8.44
C GLU A 68 -10.68 15.62 -6.94
N GLY A 69 -9.74 16.08 -6.12
CA GLY A 69 -9.90 16.10 -4.67
C GLY A 69 -9.87 14.73 -3.99
N ALA A 70 -9.46 13.67 -4.70
CA ALA A 70 -9.39 12.34 -4.12
C ALA A 70 -8.42 12.28 -2.94
N TYR A 71 -8.84 11.55 -1.90
CA TYR A 71 -7.96 11.16 -0.79
C TYR A 71 -7.12 9.97 -1.24
N VAL A 72 -5.81 10.16 -1.38
CA VAL A 72 -4.89 9.11 -1.84
C VAL A 72 -4.08 8.58 -0.68
N TYR A 73 -4.08 7.27 -0.52
CA TYR A 73 -3.34 6.58 0.54
C TYR A 73 -2.65 5.33 0.00
N ALA A 74 -1.63 4.85 0.71
CA ALA A 74 -0.88 3.68 0.28
C ALA A 74 -0.39 2.82 1.45
N LEU A 75 -0.37 1.52 1.23
CA LEU A 75 0.29 0.53 2.07
C LEU A 75 1.31 -0.22 1.21
N ALA A 76 2.56 -0.25 1.65
CA ALA A 76 3.61 -0.97 0.95
C ALA A 76 4.14 -2.12 1.83
N THR A 77 4.03 -3.34 1.32
CA THR A 77 4.61 -4.50 2.00
C THR A 77 6.12 -4.52 1.76
N CYS A 78 6.88 -4.73 2.80
CA CYS A 78 8.35 -4.69 2.72
C CYS A 78 8.98 -5.71 3.67
N GLY A 79 10.29 -5.90 3.54
CA GLY A 79 11.09 -6.62 4.52
C GLY A 79 11.32 -5.75 5.76
N SER A 80 12.56 -5.32 5.96
CA SER A 80 12.92 -4.45 7.10
C SER A 80 12.84 -2.96 6.78
N THR A 81 12.95 -2.58 5.51
CA THR A 81 12.99 -1.18 5.07
C THR A 81 12.12 -0.96 3.84
N TRP A 82 11.68 0.27 3.62
CA TRP A 82 10.90 0.66 2.43
C TRP A 82 11.68 1.57 1.46
N GLY A 83 12.94 1.90 1.77
CA GLY A 83 13.79 2.73 0.92
C GLY A 83 13.15 4.07 0.61
N ARG A 84 13.05 4.39 -0.68
CA ARG A 84 12.49 5.65 -1.19
C ARG A 84 11.02 5.52 -1.64
N THR A 85 10.36 4.42 -1.32
CA THR A 85 9.04 4.07 -1.86
C THR A 85 8.02 5.21 -1.76
N PHE A 86 7.81 5.76 -0.59
CA PHE A 86 6.78 6.79 -0.40
C PHE A 86 7.21 8.15 -0.94
N ARG A 87 8.50 8.45 -0.93
CA ARG A 87 9.03 9.63 -1.59
C ARG A 87 8.80 9.58 -3.11
N THR A 88 9.11 8.44 -3.74
CA THR A 88 8.85 8.22 -5.17
C THR A 88 7.37 8.35 -5.47
N LEU A 89 6.51 7.72 -4.66
CA LEU A 89 5.07 7.78 -4.84
C LEU A 89 4.54 9.22 -4.72
N GLN A 90 5.02 9.97 -3.74
CA GLN A 90 4.63 11.36 -3.57
C GLN A 90 5.04 12.23 -4.77
N GLN A 91 6.23 11.99 -5.33
CA GLN A 91 6.68 12.70 -6.53
C GLN A 91 5.79 12.39 -7.74
N LEU A 92 5.46 11.11 -7.95
CA LEU A 92 4.58 10.68 -9.05
C LEU A 92 3.17 11.29 -8.92
N LEU A 93 2.61 11.28 -7.71
CA LEU A 93 1.31 11.88 -7.45
C LEU A 93 1.35 13.40 -7.60
N GLY A 94 2.44 14.04 -7.20
CA GLY A 94 2.65 15.46 -7.39
C GLY A 94 2.59 15.89 -8.85
N GLU A 95 3.14 15.09 -9.76
CA GLU A 95 3.05 15.30 -11.20
C GLU A 95 1.61 15.24 -11.74
N LYS A 96 0.73 14.56 -11.01
CA LYS A 96 -0.70 14.45 -11.31
C LYS A 96 -1.56 15.50 -10.62
N GLY A 97 -0.95 16.42 -9.86
CA GLY A 97 -1.68 17.37 -9.04
C GLY A 97 -2.33 16.74 -7.81
N CYS A 98 -1.86 15.56 -7.41
CA CYS A 98 -2.37 14.82 -6.25
C CYS A 98 -1.35 14.82 -5.12
N ARG A 99 -1.82 14.45 -3.94
CA ARG A 99 -0.97 14.33 -2.76
C ARG A 99 -1.22 12.99 -2.07
N LEU A 100 -0.15 12.32 -1.68
CA LEU A 100 -0.22 11.14 -0.82
C LEU A 100 -0.55 11.61 0.60
N ALA A 101 -1.79 11.41 1.02
CA ALA A 101 -2.26 11.93 2.31
C ALA A 101 -1.84 11.06 3.49
N TRP A 102 -1.81 9.75 3.29
CA TRP A 102 -1.45 8.79 4.34
C TRP A 102 -0.73 7.59 3.73
N SER A 103 0.30 7.10 4.40
CA SER A 103 1.02 5.92 3.95
C SER A 103 1.63 5.16 5.13
N ARG A 104 1.76 3.84 4.95
CA ARG A 104 2.44 2.99 5.93
C ARG A 104 3.21 1.87 5.23
N ALA A 105 4.38 1.58 5.74
CA ALA A 105 5.12 0.37 5.43
C ALA A 105 4.60 -0.77 6.30
N VAL A 106 4.36 -1.92 5.69
CA VAL A 106 3.87 -3.13 6.36
C VAL A 106 4.98 -4.18 6.31
N PRO A 107 5.77 -4.33 7.37
CA PRO A 107 6.84 -5.33 7.38
C PRO A 107 6.28 -6.74 7.30
N LEU A 108 6.83 -7.54 6.39
CA LEU A 108 6.52 -8.96 6.24
C LEU A 108 7.70 -9.79 6.70
N ILE A 109 7.42 -11.00 7.18
CA ILE A 109 8.49 -11.99 7.39
C ILE A 109 8.97 -12.42 6.01
N ALA A 110 10.27 -12.33 5.79
CA ALA A 110 10.88 -13.03 4.66
C ALA A 110 10.49 -14.51 4.76
N ASN A 111 9.97 -15.08 3.66
CA ASN A 111 9.66 -16.51 3.58
C ASN A 111 10.95 -17.35 3.64
N SER A 112 11.64 -17.33 4.78
CA SER A 112 12.70 -18.27 5.02
C SER A 112 12.07 -19.55 5.57
N THR A 113 11.91 -20.52 4.70
CA THR A 113 11.39 -21.85 4.98
C THR A 113 12.27 -22.66 5.97
N ILE A 114 13.25 -22.06 6.61
CA ILE A 114 14.35 -22.79 7.25
C ILE A 114 14.20 -22.99 8.76
N CYS A 115 13.20 -22.48 9.45
CA CYS A 115 13.05 -22.71 10.89
C CYS A 115 11.60 -22.73 11.36
N MET A 116 10.93 -23.82 11.12
CA MET A 116 9.47 -23.93 11.35
C MET A 116 9.03 -24.02 12.80
N LYS A 117 9.88 -24.32 13.76
CA LYS A 117 9.43 -24.56 15.15
C LYS A 117 9.52 -23.38 16.11
N SER A 118 10.32 -22.38 15.81
CA SER A 118 10.47 -21.20 16.67
C SER A 118 9.66 -19.97 16.19
N HIS A 119 8.98 -20.07 15.07
CA HIS A 119 8.38 -18.93 14.38
C HIS A 119 6.87 -18.75 14.61
N ILE A 120 6.18 -19.70 15.23
CA ILE A 120 4.72 -19.61 15.41
C ILE A 120 4.35 -18.39 16.27
N GLY A 121 5.09 -18.13 17.35
CA GLY A 121 4.86 -16.96 18.18
C GLY A 121 5.22 -15.63 17.51
N TYR A 122 6.21 -15.68 16.60
CA TYR A 122 6.63 -14.51 15.83
C TYR A 122 5.65 -14.19 14.71
N ASP A 123 5.10 -15.21 14.06
CA ASP A 123 4.09 -15.06 13.02
C ASP A 123 2.77 -14.50 13.58
N LEU A 124 2.37 -14.93 14.78
CA LEU A 124 1.21 -14.39 15.48
C LEU A 124 1.38 -12.92 15.81
N LYS A 125 2.56 -12.48 16.27
CA LYS A 125 2.85 -11.07 16.54
C LYS A 125 2.82 -10.21 15.29
N LYS A 126 3.22 -10.74 14.14
CA LYS A 126 3.16 -10.03 12.86
C LYS A 126 1.75 -9.94 12.31
N LEU A 127 0.94 -10.98 12.45
CA LEU A 127 -0.48 -10.94 12.11
C LEU A 127 -1.19 -9.87 12.93
N ASP A 128 -0.89 -9.77 14.23
CA ASP A 128 -1.43 -8.73 15.11
C ASP A 128 -1.00 -7.33 14.66
N LYS A 129 0.26 -7.17 14.24
CA LYS A 129 0.78 -5.91 13.69
C LYS A 129 0.11 -5.53 12.38
N GLU A 130 -0.06 -6.50 11.48
CA GLU A 130 -0.75 -6.27 10.21
C GLU A 130 -2.20 -5.86 10.44
N GLU A 131 -2.91 -6.55 11.32
CA GLU A 131 -4.29 -6.21 11.67
C GLU A 131 -4.38 -4.83 12.31
N ALA A 132 -3.44 -4.46 13.17
CA ALA A 132 -3.36 -3.13 13.76
C ALA A 132 -3.15 -2.06 12.69
N LEU A 133 -2.27 -2.31 11.71
CA LEU A 133 -2.04 -1.39 10.59
C LEU A 133 -3.26 -1.27 9.67
N VAL A 134 -3.97 -2.36 9.43
CA VAL A 134 -5.22 -2.34 8.67
C VAL A 134 -6.26 -1.48 9.39
N ARG A 135 -6.43 -1.64 10.70
CA ARG A 135 -7.35 -0.80 11.50
C ARG A 135 -6.94 0.67 11.48
N GLU A 136 -5.66 0.95 11.64
CA GLU A 136 -5.12 2.32 11.56
C GLU A 136 -5.39 2.93 10.18
N GLY A 137 -5.13 2.17 9.12
CA GLY A 137 -5.40 2.62 7.75
C GLY A 137 -6.88 2.86 7.48
N ALA A 138 -7.74 1.95 7.91
CA ALA A 138 -9.19 2.11 7.76
C ALA A 138 -9.68 3.36 8.49
N GLU A 139 -9.21 3.60 9.72
CA GLU A 139 -9.54 4.80 10.47
C GLU A 139 -9.04 6.07 9.79
N ALA A 140 -7.79 6.06 9.32
CA ALA A 140 -7.20 7.18 8.61
C ALA A 140 -8.01 7.56 7.37
N VAL A 141 -8.42 6.57 6.58
CA VAL A 141 -9.23 6.79 5.37
C VAL A 141 -10.61 7.34 5.74
N LYS A 142 -11.28 6.76 6.71
CA LYS A 142 -12.61 7.20 7.16
C LYS A 142 -12.59 8.65 7.67
N LYS A 143 -11.54 9.04 8.37
CA LYS A 143 -11.38 10.37 8.96
C LYS A 143 -10.58 11.33 8.07
N ARG A 144 -10.12 10.91 6.91
CA ARG A 144 -9.26 11.69 5.99
C ARG A 144 -8.02 12.24 6.68
N LYS A 145 -7.37 11.42 7.52
CA LYS A 145 -6.15 11.81 8.23
C LYS A 145 -4.98 12.00 7.27
N GLU A 146 -4.14 12.97 7.58
CA GLU A 146 -2.88 13.19 6.87
C GLU A 146 -1.71 12.79 7.75
N ASP A 147 -0.78 12.03 7.19
CA ASP A 147 0.45 11.62 7.87
C ASP A 147 1.54 11.37 6.83
N HIS A 148 2.59 12.18 6.89
CA HIS A 148 3.72 12.16 5.97
C HIS A 148 5.00 11.55 6.59
N SER A 149 4.86 10.87 7.73
CA SER A 149 6.02 10.35 8.48
C SER A 149 6.81 9.28 7.74
N GLN A 150 6.19 8.58 6.78
CA GLN A 150 6.83 7.52 6.01
C GLN A 150 7.47 8.01 4.70
N GLU A 151 7.36 9.30 4.38
CA GLU A 151 7.95 9.87 3.16
C GLU A 151 9.47 10.02 3.24
N GLN A 152 10.04 9.94 4.43
CA GLN A 152 11.49 9.91 4.59
C GLN A 152 12.06 8.57 4.16
N ASP A 153 13.23 8.62 3.54
CA ASP A 153 13.89 7.40 3.08
C ASP A 153 14.21 6.48 4.27
N SER A 154 13.89 5.22 4.13
CA SER A 154 14.29 4.18 5.08
C SER A 154 15.53 3.48 4.55
N LEU A 155 16.57 3.53 5.32
CA LEU A 155 17.84 2.88 4.99
C LEU A 155 17.87 1.41 5.41
#